data_e14ba13fec724dd613042cd4c476274f
#
_entry.id   e14ba13fec724dd613042cd4c476274f
#
_cell.length_a   1.000
_cell.length_b   1.000
_cell.length_c   1.000
_cell.angle_alpha   90.00
_cell.angle_beta   90.00
_cell.angle_gamma   90.00
#
_symmetry.space_group_name_H-M   'P 1'
#
loop_
_entity.id
_entity.type
_entity.pdbx_description
1 polymer ?
#
loop_
_entity_poly.entity_id
_entity_poly.type
_entity_poly.pdbx_seq_one_letter_code
_entity_poly.pdbx_strand_id
1 'polypeptide(L)'
;LLVLTIILIMPLAMAANLEVQKIDKGSVVIAEIKNPAVFDFIITNNGAKDNFEIYSLVGVSFSPKGTFPLDTGQKKMEVKAYLNDLLEKNRGFVNFEYQIKGQNSGIFKDTLTVKIVELKDTFTISGDNIRVDDLNSIISIRNVQNTNLEDVNVKFKSVFFEHEEKVSLAPFEEKNITIKIDKEKTKNLAAGTYMVVAEVEVEGKTAKFENVIDYLEEEDIISEEKKSGFIVR
;
A
#
# COMPACT_ATOMS: atom_id res chain seq x y z
N LEU A 1 -0.09 43.18 59.20
CA LEU A 1 0.31 42.86 57.84
C LEU A 1 -0.01 41.39 57.56
N LEU A 2 -1.10 41.11 56.83
CA LEU A 2 -1.56 39.78 56.51
C LEU A 2 -0.90 39.38 55.20
N VAL A 3 0.04 38.42 55.21
CA VAL A 3 0.65 37.86 54.01
C VAL A 3 -0.25 36.75 53.49
N LEU A 4 -0.97 37.01 52.42
CA LEU A 4 -1.81 36.02 51.72
C LEU A 4 -0.90 35.15 50.80
N THR A 5 -0.56 33.94 51.24
CA THR A 5 0.20 33.00 50.44
C THR A 5 -0.77 32.32 49.47
N ILE A 6 -0.76 32.73 48.20
CA ILE A 6 -1.48 32.04 47.11
C ILE A 6 -0.67 30.80 46.73
N ILE A 7 -1.13 29.64 47.15
CA ILE A 7 -0.61 28.33 46.68
C ILE A 7 -1.19 28.11 45.27
N LEU A 8 -0.35 28.32 44.26
CA LEU A 8 -0.69 28.00 42.86
C LEU A 8 -0.65 26.47 42.70
N ILE A 9 -1.80 25.82 42.81
CA ILE A 9 -1.92 24.38 42.50
C ILE A 9 -1.85 24.25 40.97
N MET A 10 -0.63 24.02 40.44
CA MET A 10 -0.47 23.59 39.09
C MET A 10 -1.00 22.15 38.98
N PRO A 11 -1.97 21.86 38.09
CA PRO A 11 -2.35 20.49 37.83
C PRO A 11 -1.11 19.78 37.24
N LEU A 12 -0.54 18.84 37.97
CA LEU A 12 0.45 17.91 37.42
C LEU A 12 -0.27 17.10 36.34
N ALA A 13 0.02 17.37 35.08
CA ALA A 13 -0.39 16.50 34.00
C ALA A 13 0.35 15.18 34.18
N MET A 14 -0.32 14.18 34.72
CA MET A 14 0.24 12.83 34.86
C MET A 14 0.35 12.23 33.47
N ALA A 15 1.55 11.81 33.06
CA ALA A 15 1.73 11.00 31.86
C ALA A 15 1.12 9.60 32.13
N ALA A 16 0.43 9.05 31.13
CA ALA A 16 -0.02 7.67 31.23
C ALA A 16 1.20 6.73 31.30
N ASN A 17 1.16 5.76 32.19
CA ASN A 17 2.24 4.78 32.32
C ASN A 17 2.08 3.66 31.26
N LEU A 18 2.17 4.05 29.99
CA LEU A 18 2.01 3.19 28.83
C LEU A 18 3.32 3.07 28.06
N GLU A 19 3.57 1.89 27.54
CA GLU A 19 4.54 1.62 26.48
C GLU A 19 3.81 1.14 25.24
N VAL A 20 4.18 1.63 24.05
CA VAL A 20 3.52 1.26 22.78
C VAL A 20 4.57 0.84 21.78
N GLN A 21 4.51 -0.43 21.37
CA GLN A 21 5.23 -0.92 20.20
C GLN A 21 4.30 -0.89 19.00
N LYS A 22 4.78 -0.35 17.89
CA LYS A 22 4.04 -0.23 16.61
C LYS A 22 4.63 -1.19 15.59
N ILE A 23 3.78 -2.02 15.00
CA ILE A 23 4.15 -2.93 13.91
C ILE A 23 3.39 -2.46 12.67
N ASP A 24 4.12 -2.12 11.62
CA ASP A 24 3.56 -1.73 10.33
C ASP A 24 2.94 -2.95 9.63
N LYS A 25 1.66 -2.85 9.28
CA LYS A 25 0.89 -3.85 8.53
C LYS A 25 0.46 -3.35 7.16
N GLY A 26 0.61 -2.03 6.93
CA GLY A 26 0.21 -1.37 5.70
C GLY A 26 0.15 0.14 5.92
N SER A 27 1.31 0.80 6.08
CA SER A 27 1.39 2.23 6.35
C SER A 27 1.26 3.11 5.11
N VAL A 28 0.77 2.55 3.99
CA VAL A 28 0.60 3.27 2.73
C VAL A 28 -0.86 3.62 2.50
N VAL A 29 -1.12 4.90 2.24
CA VAL A 29 -2.42 5.44 1.85
C VAL A 29 -2.37 5.80 0.36
N ILE A 30 -3.30 5.26 -0.42
CA ILE A 30 -3.49 5.62 -1.83
C ILE A 30 -4.57 6.71 -1.85
N ALA A 31 -4.18 7.91 -2.27
CA ALA A 31 -5.01 9.10 -2.10
C ALA A 31 -6.37 9.03 -2.81
N GLU A 32 -6.44 8.37 -3.97
CA GLU A 32 -7.68 8.28 -4.75
C GLU A 32 -8.71 7.34 -4.12
N ILE A 33 -8.27 6.26 -3.43
CA ILE A 33 -9.15 5.26 -2.81
C ILE A 33 -9.30 5.46 -1.30
N LYS A 34 -8.47 6.32 -0.69
CA LYS A 34 -8.54 6.68 0.74
C LYS A 34 -8.50 5.49 1.70
N ASN A 35 -7.77 4.44 1.32
CA ASN A 35 -7.56 3.30 2.20
C ASN A 35 -6.86 3.73 3.49
N PRO A 36 -7.17 3.15 4.67
CA PRO A 36 -6.49 3.47 5.91
C PRO A 36 -5.06 2.94 5.92
N ALA A 37 -4.16 3.64 6.59
CA ALA A 37 -2.92 3.03 7.06
C ALA A 37 -3.19 2.09 8.23
N VAL A 38 -2.59 0.89 8.24
CA VAL A 38 -2.87 -0.18 9.20
C VAL A 38 -1.64 -0.50 10.03
N PHE A 39 -1.82 -0.54 11.34
CA PHE A 39 -0.77 -0.86 12.31
C PHE A 39 -1.28 -1.87 13.36
N ASP A 40 -0.42 -2.77 13.83
CA ASP A 40 -0.65 -3.48 15.07
C ASP A 40 0.01 -2.69 16.21
N PHE A 41 -0.78 -2.27 17.19
CA PHE A 41 -0.27 -1.71 18.44
C PHE A 41 -0.20 -2.79 19.51
N ILE A 42 0.98 -2.93 20.12
CA ILE A 42 1.16 -3.71 21.33
C ILE A 42 1.30 -2.69 22.46
N ILE A 43 0.24 -2.53 23.25
CA ILE A 43 0.16 -1.54 24.31
C ILE A 43 0.37 -2.24 25.65
N THR A 44 1.39 -1.84 26.40
CA THR A 44 1.67 -2.31 27.75
C THR A 44 1.23 -1.24 28.73
N ASN A 45 0.27 -1.57 29.60
CA ASN A 45 -0.15 -0.72 30.72
C ASN A 45 0.61 -1.13 31.96
N ASN A 46 1.55 -0.31 32.41
CA ASN A 46 2.31 -0.50 33.65
C ASN A 46 1.60 0.12 34.88
N GLY A 47 0.42 0.75 34.65
CA GLY A 47 -0.43 1.34 35.67
C GLY A 47 -1.62 0.48 36.10
N ALA A 48 -2.56 1.07 36.80
CA ALA A 48 -3.83 0.45 37.10
C ALA A 48 -4.72 0.30 35.86
N LYS A 49 -5.72 -0.62 35.96
CA LYS A 49 -6.78 -0.74 34.94
C LYS A 49 -7.44 0.60 34.66
N ASP A 50 -7.58 0.95 33.36
CA ASP A 50 -8.27 2.18 32.95
C ASP A 50 -8.93 1.96 31.56
N ASN A 51 -9.76 2.93 31.14
CA ASN A 51 -10.30 3.01 29.80
C ASN A 51 -9.50 4.03 28.99
N PHE A 52 -9.06 3.63 27.82
CA PHE A 52 -8.21 4.43 26.94
C PHE A 52 -8.89 4.74 25.63
N GLU A 53 -8.55 5.88 25.02
CA GLU A 53 -8.98 6.30 23.69
C GLU A 53 -7.76 6.72 22.88
N ILE A 54 -7.73 6.32 21.58
CA ILE A 54 -6.70 6.75 20.63
C ILE A 54 -7.27 7.88 19.78
N TYR A 55 -6.55 8.99 19.68
CA TYR A 55 -6.96 10.13 18.85
C TYR A 55 -5.75 10.93 18.33
N SER A 56 -6.00 11.81 17.35
CA SER A 56 -5.06 12.81 16.86
C SER A 56 -5.72 14.18 16.76
N LEU A 57 -4.92 15.23 16.88
CA LEU A 57 -5.39 16.62 16.77
C LEU A 57 -5.22 17.20 15.35
N VAL A 58 -4.63 16.45 14.41
CA VAL A 58 -4.19 16.96 13.12
C VAL A 58 -4.94 16.33 11.92
N GLY A 59 -6.23 16.04 12.09
CA GLY A 59 -7.07 15.59 10.96
C GLY A 59 -6.89 14.11 10.60
N VAL A 60 -6.45 13.29 11.55
CA VAL A 60 -6.42 11.82 11.45
C VAL A 60 -7.45 11.24 12.41
N SER A 61 -8.28 10.34 11.90
CA SER A 61 -9.20 9.57 12.73
C SER A 61 -8.73 8.11 12.82
N PHE A 62 -9.00 7.48 13.96
CA PHE A 62 -8.59 6.10 14.22
C PHE A 62 -9.77 5.13 14.30
N SER A 63 -9.49 3.87 13.97
CA SER A 63 -10.35 2.74 14.27
C SER A 63 -9.54 1.73 15.07
N PRO A 64 -10.10 1.12 16.15
CA PRO A 64 -11.46 1.28 16.64
C PRO A 64 -11.70 2.67 17.24
N LYS A 65 -12.91 3.19 17.10
CA LYS A 65 -13.36 4.45 17.70
C LYS A 65 -13.82 4.23 19.15
N GLY A 66 -13.69 5.30 19.94
CA GLY A 66 -14.13 5.31 21.34
C GLY A 66 -13.13 4.68 22.29
N THR A 67 -13.60 4.42 23.50
CA THR A 67 -12.74 3.91 24.58
C THR A 67 -12.66 2.38 24.56
N PHE A 68 -11.49 1.88 24.94
CA PHE A 68 -11.26 0.45 25.15
C PHE A 68 -10.65 0.20 26.55
N PRO A 69 -11.06 -0.87 27.26
CA PRO A 69 -10.49 -1.21 28.53
C PRO A 69 -9.11 -1.84 28.34
N LEU A 70 -8.19 -1.48 29.25
CA LEU A 70 -6.86 -2.06 29.32
C LEU A 70 -6.51 -2.31 30.78
N ASP A 71 -6.42 -3.57 31.15
CA ASP A 71 -5.93 -4.00 32.46
C ASP A 71 -4.41 -3.76 32.55
N THR A 72 -3.84 -3.90 33.76
CA THR A 72 -2.38 -3.97 33.90
C THR A 72 -1.84 -5.13 33.07
N GLY A 73 -0.82 -4.87 32.25
CA GLY A 73 -0.23 -5.84 31.31
C GLY A 73 -0.37 -5.42 29.85
N GLN A 74 -0.31 -6.39 28.96
CA GLN A 74 -0.17 -6.16 27.52
C GLN A 74 -1.45 -6.49 26.75
N LYS A 75 -1.76 -5.66 25.74
CA LYS A 75 -2.84 -5.89 24.78
C LYS A 75 -2.35 -5.57 23.36
N LYS A 76 -2.57 -6.52 22.46
CA LYS A 76 -2.40 -6.30 21.02
C LYS A 76 -3.71 -5.87 20.40
N MET A 77 -3.69 -4.85 19.51
CA MET A 77 -4.86 -4.39 18.77
C MET A 77 -4.45 -3.83 17.40
N GLU A 78 -5.29 -4.08 16.40
CA GLU A 78 -5.16 -3.44 15.10
C GLU A 78 -5.69 -2.00 15.18
N VAL A 79 -4.90 -1.07 14.66
CA VAL A 79 -5.25 0.35 14.61
C VAL A 79 -5.19 0.79 13.14
N LYS A 80 -6.31 1.33 12.65
CA LYS A 80 -6.42 1.92 11.31
C LYS A 80 -6.44 3.43 11.41
N ALA A 81 -5.56 4.10 10.68
CA ALA A 81 -5.48 5.55 10.62
C ALA A 81 -6.05 6.05 9.29
N TYR A 82 -7.10 6.85 9.36
CA TYR A 82 -7.77 7.50 8.21
C TYR A 82 -7.35 8.95 8.16
N LEU A 83 -6.73 9.37 7.07
CA LEU A 83 -6.31 10.73 6.86
C LEU A 83 -7.49 11.56 6.33
N ASN A 84 -7.49 12.85 6.61
CA ASN A 84 -8.45 13.78 5.98
C ASN A 84 -7.93 14.26 4.61
N ASP A 85 -8.81 14.89 3.82
CA ASP A 85 -8.52 15.37 2.47
C ASP A 85 -7.35 16.37 2.40
N LEU A 86 -7.03 17.08 3.49
CA LEU A 86 -5.91 18.03 3.53
C LEU A 86 -4.57 17.29 3.63
N LEU A 87 -4.50 16.24 4.44
CA LEU A 87 -3.31 15.42 4.57
C LEU A 87 -3.07 14.58 3.32
N GLU A 88 -4.14 14.03 2.73
CA GLU A 88 -4.06 13.23 1.50
C GLU A 88 -3.52 14.00 0.27
N LYS A 89 -3.57 15.33 0.28
CA LYS A 89 -2.94 16.15 -0.77
C LYS A 89 -1.42 16.15 -0.73
N ASN A 90 -0.83 15.84 0.42
CA ASN A 90 0.61 15.79 0.58
C ASN A 90 1.09 14.39 0.14
N ARG A 91 1.84 14.32 -0.96
CA ARG A 91 2.46 13.06 -1.41
C ARG A 91 3.76 12.80 -0.66
N GLY A 92 4.12 11.52 -0.50
CA GLY A 92 5.31 11.09 0.22
C GLY A 92 5.04 10.78 1.69
N PHE A 93 6.04 10.92 2.53
CA PHE A 93 5.93 10.59 3.96
C PHE A 93 5.32 11.73 4.76
N VAL A 94 4.31 11.40 5.56
CA VAL A 94 3.63 12.31 6.49
C VAL A 94 3.76 11.76 7.89
N ASN A 95 4.26 12.60 8.80
CA ASN A 95 4.37 12.30 10.23
C ASN A 95 3.29 13.07 10.98
N PHE A 96 2.60 12.40 11.90
CA PHE A 96 1.63 13.06 12.77
C PHE A 96 1.65 12.47 14.18
N GLU A 97 1.39 13.33 15.16
CA GLU A 97 1.23 12.91 16.56
C GLU A 97 -0.11 12.20 16.76
N TYR A 98 -0.08 11.09 17.47
CA TYR A 98 -1.25 10.47 18.06
C TYR A 98 -1.13 10.44 19.57
N GLN A 99 -2.26 10.34 20.25
CA GLN A 99 -2.34 10.34 21.69
C GLN A 99 -3.19 9.15 22.12
N ILE A 100 -2.79 8.50 23.21
CA ILE A 100 -3.60 7.53 23.93
C ILE A 100 -3.92 8.13 25.29
N LYS A 101 -5.19 8.51 25.48
CA LYS A 101 -5.66 9.17 26.69
C LYS A 101 -6.37 8.15 27.57
N GLY A 102 -5.88 7.99 28.80
CA GLY A 102 -6.59 7.29 29.84
C GLY A 102 -7.65 8.17 30.51
N GLN A 103 -8.74 7.57 30.94
CA GLN A 103 -9.79 8.27 31.65
C GLN A 103 -9.28 8.85 32.98
N ASN A 104 -8.39 8.11 33.68
CA ASN A 104 -7.84 8.46 34.98
C ASN A 104 -6.30 8.53 34.98
N SER A 105 -5.62 7.93 34.00
CA SER A 105 -4.17 7.66 34.06
C SER A 105 -3.31 8.60 33.17
N GLY A 106 -3.91 9.68 32.61
CA GLY A 106 -3.17 10.68 31.86
C GLY A 106 -3.08 10.39 30.36
N ILE A 107 -2.08 10.98 29.68
CA ILE A 107 -1.94 10.95 28.22
C ILE A 107 -0.57 10.42 27.84
N PHE A 108 -0.52 9.41 26.99
CA PHE A 108 0.66 8.98 26.24
C PHE A 108 0.66 9.66 24.87
N LYS A 109 1.82 10.09 24.38
CA LYS A 109 2.00 10.73 23.07
C LYS A 109 3.12 10.06 22.29
N ASP A 110 2.89 9.87 21.00
CA ASP A 110 3.91 9.37 20.10
C ASP A 110 3.56 9.73 18.66
N THR A 111 4.39 9.38 17.67
CA THR A 111 4.26 9.75 16.26
C THR A 111 4.06 8.52 15.40
N LEU A 112 3.15 8.62 14.42
CA LEU A 112 3.02 7.69 13.30
C LEU A 112 3.54 8.32 12.01
N THR A 113 4.13 7.48 11.17
CA THR A 113 4.56 7.81 9.82
C THR A 113 3.71 7.03 8.84
N VAL A 114 3.12 7.70 7.86
CA VAL A 114 2.42 7.08 6.74
C VAL A 114 3.03 7.58 5.43
N LYS A 115 2.96 6.76 4.39
CA LYS A 115 3.35 7.15 3.04
C LYS A 115 2.10 7.34 2.20
N ILE A 116 1.95 8.51 1.55
CA ILE A 116 0.83 8.81 0.67
C ILE A 116 1.32 8.73 -0.78
N VAL A 117 0.67 7.91 -1.58
CA VAL A 117 0.99 7.68 -3.00
C VAL A 117 -0.24 7.91 -3.88
N GLU A 118 -0.03 8.02 -5.19
CA GLU A 118 -1.09 7.97 -6.18
C GLU A 118 -1.33 6.53 -6.65
N LEU A 119 -2.53 6.24 -7.14
CA LEU A 119 -2.88 4.91 -7.64
C LEU A 119 -1.94 4.46 -8.77
N LYS A 120 -1.52 5.40 -9.63
CA LYS A 120 -0.54 5.12 -10.71
C LYS A 120 0.85 4.70 -10.20
N ASP A 121 1.21 5.07 -8.96
CA ASP A 121 2.51 4.72 -8.35
C ASP A 121 2.42 3.44 -7.49
N THR A 122 1.28 2.75 -7.57
CA THR A 122 1.00 1.56 -6.75
C THR A 122 1.38 0.27 -7.46
N PHE A 123 1.36 0.28 -8.79
CA PHE A 123 1.60 -0.93 -9.58
C PHE A 123 2.76 -0.76 -10.56
N THR A 124 3.39 -1.87 -10.88
CA THR A 124 4.20 -2.04 -12.10
C THR A 124 3.59 -3.13 -12.95
N ILE A 125 3.63 -2.93 -14.27
CA ILE A 125 3.16 -3.88 -15.27
C ILE A 125 4.34 -4.23 -16.15
N SER A 126 4.55 -5.52 -16.41
CA SER A 126 5.54 -6.02 -17.35
C SER A 126 4.95 -7.17 -18.16
N GLY A 127 5.50 -7.44 -19.32
CA GLY A 127 5.08 -8.55 -20.17
C GLY A 127 6.27 -9.21 -20.81
N ASP A 128 6.16 -10.52 -21.06
CA ASP A 128 7.16 -11.25 -21.81
C ASP A 128 7.07 -10.91 -23.31
N ASN A 129 8.20 -11.01 -24.00
CA ASN A 129 8.22 -10.93 -25.45
C ASN A 129 7.36 -12.05 -26.06
N ILE A 130 6.69 -11.73 -27.17
CA ILE A 130 5.81 -12.66 -27.89
C ILE A 130 6.52 -13.14 -29.14
N ARG A 131 6.46 -14.43 -29.40
CA ARG A 131 6.93 -15.06 -30.64
C ARG A 131 5.76 -15.33 -31.57
N VAL A 132 6.05 -15.46 -32.85
CA VAL A 132 5.03 -15.70 -33.90
C VAL A 132 4.17 -16.93 -33.63
N ASP A 133 4.73 -17.97 -33.05
CA ASP A 133 4.05 -19.25 -32.75
C ASP A 133 3.44 -19.31 -31.35
N ASP A 134 3.73 -18.37 -30.44
CA ASP A 134 3.17 -18.36 -29.11
C ASP A 134 1.64 -18.29 -29.13
N LEU A 135 1.00 -19.16 -28.34
CA LEU A 135 -0.45 -19.20 -28.15
C LEU A 135 -0.92 -18.31 -26.98
N ASN A 136 -0.01 -18.04 -26.05
CA ASN A 136 -0.27 -17.26 -24.86
C ASN A 136 0.89 -16.30 -24.61
N SER A 137 0.60 -15.23 -23.91
CA SER A 137 1.58 -14.29 -23.34
C SER A 137 1.40 -14.22 -21.83
N ILE A 138 2.47 -13.95 -21.11
CA ILE A 138 2.42 -13.72 -19.66
C ILE A 138 2.61 -12.24 -19.42
N ILE A 139 1.64 -11.63 -18.71
CA ILE A 139 1.71 -10.26 -18.21
C ILE A 139 1.77 -10.31 -16.70
N SER A 140 2.76 -9.66 -16.11
CA SER A 140 2.92 -9.55 -14.66
C SER A 140 2.36 -8.23 -14.17
N ILE A 141 1.59 -8.28 -13.10
CA ILE A 141 1.18 -7.12 -12.31
C ILE A 141 1.75 -7.24 -10.89
N ARG A 142 2.43 -6.21 -10.42
CA ARG A 142 3.03 -6.17 -9.10
C ARG A 142 2.54 -4.97 -8.30
N ASN A 143 2.09 -5.23 -7.08
CA ASN A 143 1.92 -4.19 -6.07
C ASN A 143 3.29 -3.77 -5.52
N VAL A 144 3.69 -2.52 -5.68
CA VAL A 144 4.99 -2.02 -5.21
C VAL A 144 4.90 -1.26 -3.88
N GLN A 145 3.73 -1.32 -3.23
CA GLN A 145 3.49 -0.63 -1.97
C GLN A 145 3.22 -1.62 -0.82
N ASN A 146 3.46 -1.14 0.41
CA ASN A 146 3.10 -1.87 1.62
C ASN A 146 1.62 -1.63 1.97
N THR A 147 0.72 -2.16 1.16
CA THR A 147 -0.73 -2.14 1.40
C THR A 147 -1.39 -3.34 0.72
N ASN A 148 -2.42 -3.89 1.33
CA ASN A 148 -3.21 -4.97 0.75
C ASN A 148 -4.26 -4.37 -0.19
N LEU A 149 -4.38 -4.92 -1.39
CA LEU A 149 -5.33 -4.50 -2.41
C LEU A 149 -6.21 -5.68 -2.79
N GLU A 150 -7.48 -5.57 -2.44
CA GLU A 150 -8.50 -6.56 -2.79
C GLU A 150 -9.30 -6.08 -4.00
N ASP A 151 -9.85 -7.03 -4.74
CA ASP A 151 -10.76 -6.74 -5.84
C ASP A 151 -10.21 -5.79 -6.91
N VAL A 152 -8.92 -5.89 -7.22
CA VAL A 152 -8.25 -5.13 -8.29
C VAL A 152 -8.72 -5.66 -9.64
N ASN A 153 -9.44 -4.86 -10.41
CA ASN A 153 -9.82 -5.21 -11.78
C ASN A 153 -8.76 -4.70 -12.75
N VAL A 154 -8.19 -5.60 -13.55
CA VAL A 154 -7.12 -5.28 -14.50
C VAL A 154 -7.58 -5.61 -15.90
N LYS A 155 -7.56 -4.62 -16.79
CA LYS A 155 -7.88 -4.76 -18.20
C LYS A 155 -6.65 -4.50 -19.07
N PHE A 156 -6.19 -5.52 -19.79
CA PHE A 156 -5.07 -5.45 -20.73
C PHE A 156 -5.57 -5.31 -22.16
N LYS A 157 -4.97 -4.40 -22.90
CA LYS A 157 -5.23 -4.19 -24.33
C LYS A 157 -3.94 -4.07 -25.12
N SER A 158 -3.87 -4.82 -26.20
CA SER A 158 -2.80 -4.76 -27.20
C SER A 158 -3.35 -5.16 -28.58
N VAL A 159 -2.55 -5.08 -29.62
CA VAL A 159 -2.85 -5.67 -30.92
C VAL A 159 -2.94 -7.21 -30.86
N PHE A 160 -2.33 -7.82 -29.85
CA PHE A 160 -2.27 -9.27 -29.66
C PHE A 160 -3.45 -9.84 -28.91
N PHE A 161 -4.04 -9.05 -27.99
CA PHE A 161 -5.08 -9.52 -27.07
C PHE A 161 -5.90 -8.38 -26.47
N GLU A 162 -7.06 -8.75 -25.95
CA GLU A 162 -7.81 -7.99 -24.96
C GLU A 162 -8.21 -8.98 -23.85
N HIS A 163 -7.90 -8.64 -22.60
CA HIS A 163 -8.13 -9.53 -21.45
C HIS A 163 -8.50 -8.69 -20.23
N GLU A 164 -9.41 -9.22 -19.43
CA GLU A 164 -9.82 -8.60 -18.17
C GLU A 164 -9.86 -9.66 -17.08
N GLU A 165 -9.25 -9.35 -15.94
CA GLU A 165 -9.18 -10.26 -14.80
C GLU A 165 -9.23 -9.50 -13.49
N LYS A 166 -9.84 -10.13 -12.46
CA LYS A 166 -9.90 -9.61 -11.11
C LYS A 166 -8.90 -10.34 -10.23
N VAL A 167 -8.03 -9.59 -9.58
CA VAL A 167 -6.97 -10.13 -8.72
C VAL A 167 -6.95 -9.44 -7.37
N SER A 168 -6.38 -10.11 -6.35
CA SER A 168 -6.02 -9.46 -5.08
C SER A 168 -4.51 -9.52 -4.96
N LEU A 169 -3.89 -8.45 -4.47
CA LEU A 169 -2.45 -8.30 -4.35
C LEU A 169 -2.09 -7.93 -2.92
N ALA A 170 -1.40 -8.82 -2.24
CA ALA A 170 -0.77 -8.54 -0.96
C ALA A 170 0.34 -7.46 -1.11
N PRO A 171 0.85 -6.90 0.00
CA PRO A 171 1.99 -6.02 -0.04
C PRO A 171 3.17 -6.62 -0.81
N PHE A 172 3.67 -5.89 -1.82
CA PHE A 172 4.79 -6.27 -2.68
C PHE A 172 4.61 -7.54 -3.51
N GLU A 173 3.39 -8.09 -3.56
CA GLU A 173 3.08 -9.29 -4.34
C GLU A 173 3.09 -9.00 -5.84
N GLU A 174 3.57 -9.99 -6.59
CA GLU A 174 3.50 -10.04 -8.05
C GLU A 174 2.64 -11.23 -8.48
N LYS A 175 1.79 -11.00 -9.48
CA LYS A 175 0.97 -12.04 -10.11
C LYS A 175 1.20 -12.07 -11.60
N ASN A 176 1.37 -13.28 -12.12
CA ASN A 176 1.48 -13.57 -13.53
C ASN A 176 0.11 -13.97 -14.08
N ILE A 177 -0.34 -13.26 -15.10
CA ILE A 177 -1.62 -13.47 -15.78
C ILE A 177 -1.32 -14.03 -17.16
N THR A 178 -1.83 -15.23 -17.44
CA THR A 178 -1.66 -15.87 -18.75
C THR A 178 -2.78 -15.41 -19.68
N ILE A 179 -2.42 -14.75 -20.77
CA ILE A 179 -3.36 -14.16 -21.73
C ILE A 179 -3.25 -14.87 -23.06
N LYS A 180 -4.39 -15.31 -23.59
CA LYS A 180 -4.45 -15.95 -24.91
C LYS A 180 -4.21 -14.92 -26.02
N ILE A 181 -3.31 -15.25 -26.95
CA ILE A 181 -3.02 -14.45 -28.12
C ILE A 181 -4.08 -14.68 -29.21
N ASP A 182 -4.59 -13.60 -29.77
CA ASP A 182 -5.53 -13.63 -30.90
C ASP A 182 -4.76 -13.81 -32.22
N LYS A 183 -4.67 -15.06 -32.67
CA LYS A 183 -3.92 -15.43 -33.89
C LYS A 183 -4.46 -14.78 -35.17
N GLU A 184 -5.74 -14.44 -35.23
CA GLU A 184 -6.29 -13.75 -36.40
C GLU A 184 -5.78 -12.32 -36.50
N LYS A 185 -5.61 -11.64 -35.35
CA LYS A 185 -5.04 -10.29 -35.30
C LYS A 185 -3.54 -10.28 -35.56
N THR A 186 -2.81 -11.34 -35.21
CA THR A 186 -1.35 -11.38 -35.35
C THR A 186 -0.87 -11.90 -36.71
N LYS A 187 -1.73 -12.50 -37.51
CA LYS A 187 -1.40 -13.19 -38.76
C LYS A 187 -0.55 -12.38 -39.76
N ASN A 188 -0.71 -11.05 -39.78
CA ASN A 188 -0.01 -10.15 -40.71
C ASN A 188 0.83 -9.09 -39.94
N LEU A 189 1.09 -9.30 -38.65
CA LEU A 189 1.95 -8.39 -37.90
C LEU A 189 3.42 -8.68 -38.26
N ALA A 190 4.18 -7.61 -38.50
CA ALA A 190 5.62 -7.70 -38.67
C ALA A 190 6.29 -7.80 -37.30
N ALA A 191 7.51 -8.36 -37.24
CA ALA A 191 8.34 -8.27 -36.06
C ALA A 191 8.59 -6.80 -35.66
N GLY A 192 8.59 -6.52 -34.37
CA GLY A 192 8.75 -5.14 -33.88
C GLY A 192 8.19 -4.97 -32.48
N THR A 193 8.27 -3.73 -31.99
CA THR A 193 7.82 -3.35 -30.66
C THR A 193 6.38 -2.84 -30.68
N TYR A 194 5.55 -3.37 -29.80
CA TYR A 194 4.12 -3.06 -29.73
C TYR A 194 3.71 -2.63 -28.33
N MET A 195 2.75 -1.71 -28.27
CA MET A 195 2.23 -1.18 -27.01
C MET A 195 1.26 -2.16 -26.34
N VAL A 196 1.40 -2.29 -25.04
CA VAL A 196 0.43 -2.90 -24.14
C VAL A 196 -0.08 -1.82 -23.19
N VAL A 197 -1.38 -1.66 -23.14
CA VAL A 197 -2.05 -0.76 -22.19
C VAL A 197 -2.72 -1.61 -21.12
N ALA A 198 -2.45 -1.30 -19.85
CA ALA A 198 -3.17 -1.86 -18.72
C ALA A 198 -3.98 -0.75 -18.03
N GLU A 199 -5.28 -0.97 -17.86
CA GLU A 199 -6.16 -0.16 -17.03
C GLU A 199 -6.42 -0.92 -15.74
N VAL A 200 -6.00 -0.35 -14.60
CA VAL A 200 -6.14 -0.95 -13.27
C VAL A 200 -7.17 -0.16 -12.49
N GLU A 201 -8.25 -0.81 -12.10
CA GLU A 201 -9.32 -0.21 -11.30
C GLU A 201 -9.34 -0.80 -9.89
N VAL A 202 -9.37 0.09 -8.89
CA VAL A 202 -9.51 -0.24 -7.47
C VAL A 202 -10.56 0.68 -6.87
N GLU A 203 -11.60 0.14 -6.25
CA GLU A 203 -12.69 0.90 -5.62
C GLU A 203 -13.30 1.98 -6.54
N GLY A 204 -13.45 1.69 -7.85
CA GLY A 204 -13.99 2.61 -8.84
C GLY A 204 -13.06 3.74 -9.26
N LYS A 205 -11.78 3.67 -8.90
CA LYS A 205 -10.72 4.57 -9.36
C LYS A 205 -9.80 3.84 -10.32
N THR A 206 -9.47 4.48 -11.43
CA THR A 206 -8.69 3.87 -12.51
C THR A 206 -7.35 4.56 -12.68
N ALA A 207 -6.29 3.76 -12.82
CA ALA A 207 -4.98 4.19 -13.28
C ALA A 207 -4.64 3.47 -14.59
N LYS A 208 -3.94 4.17 -15.49
CA LYS A 208 -3.53 3.65 -16.78
C LYS A 208 -2.01 3.49 -16.81
N PHE A 209 -1.56 2.35 -17.33
CA PHE A 209 -0.16 2.00 -17.50
C PHE A 209 0.09 1.67 -18.96
N GLU A 210 1.22 2.11 -19.46
CA GLU A 210 1.64 1.81 -20.83
C GLU A 210 3.01 1.11 -20.76
N ASN A 211 3.12 -0.01 -21.43
CA ASN A 211 4.35 -0.77 -21.56
C ASN A 211 4.50 -1.22 -23.01
N VAL A 212 5.67 -1.74 -23.35
CA VAL A 212 5.95 -2.28 -24.68
C VAL A 212 6.42 -3.72 -24.55
N ILE A 213 6.09 -4.53 -25.55
CA ILE A 213 6.58 -5.90 -25.72
C ILE A 213 7.12 -6.06 -27.14
N ASP A 214 8.14 -6.88 -27.32
CA ASP A 214 8.68 -7.20 -28.62
C ASP A 214 7.98 -8.42 -29.19
N TYR A 215 7.62 -8.32 -30.49
CA TYR A 215 7.11 -9.42 -31.28
C TYR A 215 8.23 -9.92 -32.18
N LEU A 216 8.66 -11.18 -31.96
CA LEU A 216 9.87 -11.74 -32.55
C LEU A 216 9.54 -12.80 -33.60
N GLU A 217 10.25 -12.77 -34.72
CA GLU A 217 10.23 -13.85 -35.72
C GLU A 217 11.14 -15.01 -35.31
N GLU A 218 10.92 -16.20 -35.90
CA GLU A 218 11.66 -17.42 -35.57
C GLU A 218 13.18 -17.31 -35.84
N GLU A 219 13.59 -16.48 -36.80
CA GLU A 219 15.01 -16.32 -37.20
C GLU A 219 15.85 -15.53 -36.18
N ASP A 220 15.25 -14.69 -35.35
CA ASP A 220 15.97 -13.89 -34.36
C ASP A 220 16.57 -14.74 -33.22
N ILE A 221 16.04 -15.94 -32.99
CA ILE A 221 16.47 -16.84 -31.94
C ILE A 221 17.83 -17.51 -32.28
N ILE A 222 18.07 -17.81 -33.55
CA ILE A 222 19.30 -18.48 -34.00
C ILE A 222 20.52 -17.55 -33.86
N SER A 223 20.32 -16.21 -33.88
CA SER A 223 21.38 -15.23 -33.72
C SER A 223 21.85 -15.01 -32.28
N GLU A 224 20.94 -15.17 -31.30
CA GLU A 224 21.27 -15.05 -29.88
C GLU A 224 21.96 -16.31 -29.32
N GLU A 225 21.51 -17.50 -29.68
CA GLU A 225 22.18 -18.76 -29.28
C GLU A 225 23.60 -18.88 -29.90
N LYS A 226 23.84 -18.41 -31.11
CA LYS A 226 25.18 -18.36 -31.70
C LYS A 226 26.10 -17.32 -31.06
N LYS A 227 25.56 -16.25 -30.45
CA LYS A 227 26.39 -15.26 -29.69
C LYS A 227 26.74 -15.75 -28.29
N SER A 228 25.93 -16.61 -27.67
CA SER A 228 26.23 -17.18 -26.34
C SER A 228 27.16 -18.40 -26.38
N GLY A 229 27.36 -19.03 -27.57
CA GLY A 229 28.15 -20.25 -27.75
C GLY A 229 29.65 -20.07 -27.99
N PHE A 230 30.21 -18.87 -27.94
CA PHE A 230 31.64 -18.61 -28.21
C PHE A 230 32.33 -17.85 -27.07
N ILE A 231 32.46 -18.48 -25.91
CA ILE A 231 33.59 -18.23 -24.98
C ILE A 231 33.90 -19.54 -24.23
N VAL A 232 34.66 -20.43 -24.89
CA VAL A 232 35.54 -21.38 -24.23
C VAL A 232 36.87 -21.38 -24.98
N ARG A 233 37.84 -20.63 -24.47
CA ARG A 233 39.26 -20.88 -24.54
C ARG A 233 39.97 -20.23 -23.36
#